data_043314d2c6247f8b9f436eaaec17b9e0
#
_entry.id   043314d2c6247f8b9f436eaaec17b9e0
#
_cell.length_a   1.000
_cell.length_b   1.000
_cell.length_c   1.000
_cell.angle_alpha   90.00
_cell.angle_beta   90.00
_cell.angle_gamma   90.00
#
_symmetry.space_group_name_H-M   'P 1'
#
loop_
_entity.id
_entity.type
_entity.pdbx_description
1 polymer ?
#
loop_
_entity_poly.entity_id
_entity_poly.type
_entity_poly.pdbx_seq_one_letter_code
_entity_poly.pdbx_strand_id
1 'polypeptide(L)'
;MNATKEKPYFLRITLFIVASLALIFSGFLLNNDKTILKFLTLMLCTSSGVVIVYRLNDASGNSLSFMAQIVKFLQNKFHQFVIAQFIVFCLPLAFFYLDRQSFFMLSMAGLLGLFYTVSVRINGKSQALKKIFLVKNISIGLAWGLLVLVGAGETTHPFLFPLFCFVSVQVFIGSVIRDLPDVNYDEESGIRSLPRILGTRKSLLVLHLMNALSCLVFIVDKELNWSLILGLVVVFWRFVNLLGCAFQPRNLIWSQFVNLGTCLVIFLMVFINYRLGLI
;
A
#
# COMPACT_ATOMS: atom_id res chain seq x y z
N MET A 1 -15.95 -27.16 5.03
CA MET A 1 -15.15 -25.96 4.68
C MET A 1 -15.93 -24.73 5.12
N ASN A 2 -15.48 -24.02 6.15
CA ASN A 2 -16.32 -23.11 6.94
C ASN A 2 -16.58 -21.80 6.20
N ALA A 3 -17.82 -21.55 5.81
CA ALA A 3 -18.30 -20.28 5.22
C ALA A 3 -18.03 -19.02 6.08
N THR A 4 -17.65 -19.20 7.34
CA THR A 4 -17.34 -18.11 8.28
C THR A 4 -15.94 -17.48 8.08
N LYS A 5 -15.02 -18.14 7.36
CA LYS A 5 -13.67 -17.63 7.08
C LYS A 5 -13.58 -16.77 5.81
N GLU A 6 -14.54 -16.88 4.88
CA GLU A 6 -14.50 -16.15 3.60
C GLU A 6 -14.98 -14.69 3.71
N LYS A 7 -15.96 -14.39 4.56
CA LYS A 7 -16.52 -13.04 4.74
C LYS A 7 -15.46 -11.99 5.11
N PRO A 8 -14.56 -12.21 6.11
CA PRO A 8 -13.54 -11.22 6.46
C PRO A 8 -12.49 -11.01 5.33
N TYR A 9 -12.30 -12.02 4.47
CA TYR A 9 -11.35 -11.96 3.37
C TYR A 9 -11.80 -11.04 2.24
N PHE A 10 -13.05 -11.15 1.79
CA PHE A 10 -13.62 -10.27 0.74
C PHE A 10 -13.60 -8.81 1.19
N LEU A 11 -14.04 -8.52 2.42
CA LEU A 11 -13.99 -7.19 3.00
C LEU A 11 -12.58 -6.62 2.97
N ARG A 12 -11.58 -7.42 3.33
CA ARG A 12 -10.18 -7.02 3.35
C ARG A 12 -9.67 -6.58 1.98
N ILE A 13 -9.91 -7.37 0.93
CA ILE A 13 -9.51 -7.00 -0.44
C ILE A 13 -10.21 -5.72 -0.89
N THR A 14 -11.51 -5.60 -0.63
CA THR A 14 -12.29 -4.39 -0.97
C THR A 14 -11.70 -3.15 -0.30
N LEU A 15 -11.34 -3.21 0.98
CA LEU A 15 -10.72 -2.09 1.70
C LEU A 15 -9.38 -1.68 1.06
N PHE A 16 -8.57 -2.65 0.62
CA PHE A 16 -7.30 -2.35 -0.06
C PHE A 16 -7.51 -1.75 -1.45
N ILE A 17 -8.49 -2.23 -2.22
CA ILE A 17 -8.84 -1.62 -3.50
C ILE A 17 -9.27 -0.16 -3.30
N VAL A 18 -10.18 0.11 -2.38
CA VAL A 18 -10.65 1.48 -2.11
C VAL A 18 -9.50 2.39 -1.67
N ALA A 19 -8.63 1.91 -0.77
CA ALA A 19 -7.48 2.68 -0.32
C ALA A 19 -6.48 2.97 -1.48
N SER A 20 -6.21 1.99 -2.34
CA SER A 20 -5.31 2.19 -3.49
C SER A 20 -5.90 3.16 -4.51
N LEU A 21 -7.20 3.09 -4.76
CA LEU A 21 -7.89 4.03 -5.64
C LEU A 21 -7.88 5.45 -5.09
N ALA A 22 -8.04 5.64 -3.78
CA ALA A 22 -7.94 6.94 -3.14
C ALA A 22 -6.55 7.60 -3.37
N LEU A 23 -5.47 6.82 -3.27
CA LEU A 23 -4.11 7.32 -3.52
C LEU A 23 -3.86 7.65 -5.01
N ILE A 24 -4.31 6.79 -5.92
CA ILE A 24 -4.23 7.08 -7.36
C ILE A 24 -5.02 8.34 -7.70
N PHE A 25 -6.21 8.48 -7.14
CA PHE A 25 -7.03 9.67 -7.39
C PHE A 25 -6.39 10.93 -6.85
N SER A 26 -5.68 10.84 -5.70
CA SER A 26 -4.88 11.94 -5.17
C SER A 26 -3.81 12.42 -6.17
N GLY A 27 -3.08 11.49 -6.79
CA GLY A 27 -2.13 11.81 -7.85
C GLY A 27 -2.81 12.33 -9.12
N PHE A 28 -3.93 11.71 -9.53
CA PHE A 28 -4.67 12.10 -10.73
C PHE A 28 -5.21 13.54 -10.67
N LEU A 29 -5.55 14.05 -9.49
CA LEU A 29 -5.93 15.45 -9.32
C LEU A 29 -4.79 16.42 -9.68
N LEU A 30 -3.54 16.00 -9.50
CA LEU A 30 -2.34 16.77 -9.84
C LEU A 30 -1.91 16.60 -11.31
N ASN A 31 -2.53 15.68 -12.04
CA ASN A 31 -2.19 15.41 -13.43
C ASN A 31 -2.73 16.50 -14.36
N ASN A 32 -1.93 16.90 -15.35
CA ASN A 32 -2.35 17.84 -16.38
C ASN A 32 -3.28 17.21 -17.42
N ASP A 33 -3.10 15.90 -17.70
CA ASP A 33 -3.95 15.12 -18.61
C ASP A 33 -4.99 14.31 -17.83
N LYS A 34 -6.19 14.86 -17.68
CA LYS A 34 -7.29 14.28 -16.92
C LYS A 34 -8.33 13.60 -17.80
N THR A 35 -7.88 12.76 -18.74
CA THR A 35 -8.81 12.01 -19.57
C THR A 35 -9.53 10.92 -18.77
N ILE A 36 -10.84 10.76 -18.97
CA ILE A 36 -11.65 9.76 -18.29
C ILE A 36 -11.15 8.34 -18.58
N LEU A 37 -10.64 8.12 -19.78
CA LEU A 37 -10.16 6.82 -20.23
C LEU A 37 -8.87 6.40 -19.50
N LYS A 38 -7.95 7.36 -19.29
CA LYS A 38 -6.76 7.16 -18.45
C LYS A 38 -7.14 6.81 -17.02
N PHE A 39 -8.09 7.54 -16.44
CA PHE A 39 -8.57 7.26 -15.08
C PHE A 39 -9.19 5.87 -14.95
N LEU A 40 -10.08 5.47 -15.87
CA LEU A 40 -10.68 4.12 -15.89
C LEU A 40 -9.62 3.02 -16.06
N THR A 41 -8.63 3.25 -16.91
CA THR A 41 -7.50 2.32 -17.08
C THR A 41 -6.70 2.14 -15.78
N LEU A 42 -6.38 3.25 -15.10
CA LEU A 42 -5.69 3.21 -13.82
C LEU A 42 -6.50 2.44 -12.76
N MET A 43 -7.81 2.69 -12.68
CA MET A 43 -8.70 1.97 -11.75
C MET A 43 -8.70 0.47 -12.01
N LEU A 44 -8.86 0.05 -13.27
CA LEU A 44 -8.90 -1.37 -13.66
C LEU A 44 -7.57 -2.08 -13.38
N CYS A 45 -6.46 -1.48 -13.82
CA CYS A 45 -5.12 -2.06 -13.65
C CYS A 45 -4.76 -2.21 -12.17
N THR A 46 -5.02 -1.18 -11.36
CA THR A 46 -4.69 -1.21 -9.93
C THR A 46 -5.57 -2.19 -9.17
N SER A 47 -6.89 -2.18 -9.40
CA SER A 47 -7.80 -3.10 -8.74
C SER A 47 -7.44 -4.55 -9.03
N SER A 48 -7.17 -4.87 -10.30
CA SER A 48 -6.73 -6.21 -10.71
C SER A 48 -5.36 -6.57 -10.12
N GLY A 49 -4.41 -5.66 -10.13
CA GLY A 49 -3.09 -5.83 -9.53
C GLY A 49 -3.15 -6.10 -8.03
N VAL A 50 -3.96 -5.35 -7.29
CA VAL A 50 -4.19 -5.57 -5.85
C VAL A 50 -4.75 -6.97 -5.61
N VAL A 51 -5.77 -7.40 -6.37
CA VAL A 51 -6.35 -8.75 -6.24
C VAL A 51 -5.27 -9.82 -6.49
N ILE A 52 -4.49 -9.69 -7.57
CA ILE A 52 -3.42 -10.66 -7.90
C ILE A 52 -2.40 -10.75 -6.77
N VAL A 53 -1.85 -9.62 -6.32
CA VAL A 53 -0.80 -9.60 -5.28
C VAL A 53 -1.31 -10.21 -3.97
N TYR A 54 -2.52 -9.83 -3.52
CA TYR A 54 -3.06 -10.36 -2.27
C TYR A 54 -3.41 -11.84 -2.35
N ARG A 55 -3.98 -12.31 -3.47
CA ARG A 55 -4.28 -13.72 -3.68
C ARG A 55 -3.02 -14.57 -3.78
N LEU A 56 -1.99 -14.05 -4.45
CA LEU A 56 -0.69 -14.72 -4.52
C LEU A 56 -0.04 -14.81 -3.13
N ASN A 57 -0.13 -13.76 -2.32
CA ASN A 57 0.38 -13.78 -0.95
C ASN A 57 -0.31 -14.85 -0.08
N ASP A 58 -1.63 -15.02 -0.23
CA ASP A 58 -2.37 -16.06 0.51
C ASP A 58 -2.07 -17.49 0.01
N ALA A 59 -1.79 -17.64 -1.29
CA ALA A 59 -1.37 -18.91 -1.85
C ALA A 59 0.07 -19.30 -1.43
N SER A 60 0.90 -18.30 -1.08
CA SER A 60 2.29 -18.49 -0.67
C SER A 60 2.39 -19.03 0.75
N GLY A 61 2.33 -20.34 0.92
CA GLY A 61 2.74 -21.00 2.18
C GLY A 61 4.22 -20.75 2.47
N ASN A 62 4.60 -20.71 3.76
CA ASN A 62 5.96 -20.35 4.21
C ASN A 62 7.10 -21.26 3.70
N SER A 63 6.78 -22.41 3.10
CA SER A 63 7.73 -23.44 2.67
C SER A 63 7.75 -23.73 1.17
N LEU A 64 6.85 -23.13 0.38
CA LEU A 64 6.74 -23.42 -1.05
C LEU A 64 7.81 -22.69 -1.88
N SER A 65 8.38 -23.37 -2.88
CA SER A 65 9.19 -22.70 -3.90
C SER A 65 8.33 -21.75 -4.74
N PHE A 66 8.95 -20.79 -5.41
CA PHE A 66 8.26 -19.84 -6.29
C PHE A 66 7.34 -20.52 -7.31
N MET A 67 7.87 -21.53 -8.00
CA MET A 67 7.07 -22.28 -9.00
C MET A 67 5.87 -23.00 -8.36
N ALA A 68 6.04 -23.60 -7.19
CA ALA A 68 4.94 -24.26 -6.49
C ALA A 68 3.87 -23.26 -6.02
N GLN A 69 4.26 -22.04 -5.66
CA GLN A 69 3.32 -20.95 -5.32
C GLN A 69 2.50 -20.54 -6.55
N ILE A 70 3.15 -20.35 -7.70
CA ILE A 70 2.47 -20.02 -8.97
C ILE A 70 1.52 -21.17 -9.38
N VAL A 71 1.98 -22.42 -9.35
CA VAL A 71 1.14 -23.56 -9.70
C VAL A 71 -0.09 -23.62 -8.80
N LYS A 72 0.08 -23.52 -7.48
CA LYS A 72 -1.04 -23.49 -6.52
C LYS A 72 -1.99 -22.33 -6.77
N PHE A 73 -1.45 -21.15 -7.09
CA PHE A 73 -2.24 -19.98 -7.43
C PHE A 73 -3.07 -20.21 -8.69
N LEU A 74 -2.45 -20.79 -9.74
CA LEU A 74 -3.10 -21.08 -11.02
C LEU A 74 -4.08 -22.28 -10.98
N GLN A 75 -4.10 -23.09 -9.93
CA GLN A 75 -5.10 -24.15 -9.76
C GLN A 75 -6.51 -23.61 -9.50
N ASN A 76 -6.64 -22.35 -9.06
CA ASN A 76 -7.93 -21.73 -8.80
C ASN A 76 -8.46 -21.01 -10.07
N LYS A 77 -9.64 -21.44 -10.56
CA LYS A 77 -10.29 -20.86 -11.76
C LYS A 77 -10.51 -19.36 -11.68
N PHE A 78 -10.85 -18.85 -10.48
CA PHE A 78 -11.00 -17.39 -10.27
C PHE A 78 -9.68 -16.65 -10.48
N HIS A 79 -8.56 -17.19 -10.00
CA HIS A 79 -7.25 -16.57 -10.19
C HIS A 79 -6.82 -16.61 -11.67
N GLN A 80 -7.11 -17.71 -12.38
CA GLN A 80 -6.88 -17.80 -13.83
C GLN A 80 -7.67 -16.72 -14.56
N PHE A 81 -8.95 -16.54 -14.21
CA PHE A 81 -9.80 -15.50 -14.80
C PHE A 81 -9.24 -14.10 -14.55
N VAL A 82 -8.85 -13.76 -13.32
CA VAL A 82 -8.28 -12.45 -12.99
C VAL A 82 -6.98 -12.18 -13.74
N ILE A 83 -6.10 -13.18 -13.87
CA ILE A 83 -4.87 -13.06 -14.67
C ILE A 83 -5.20 -12.89 -16.15
N ALA A 84 -6.10 -13.70 -16.70
CA ALA A 84 -6.49 -13.59 -18.09
C ALA A 84 -7.08 -12.20 -18.38
N GLN A 85 -7.97 -11.70 -17.52
CA GLN A 85 -8.49 -10.34 -17.60
C GLN A 85 -7.37 -9.29 -17.55
N PHE A 86 -6.41 -9.44 -16.65
CA PHE A 86 -5.29 -8.52 -16.55
C PHE A 86 -4.45 -8.50 -17.82
N ILE A 87 -4.10 -9.67 -18.36
CA ILE A 87 -3.28 -9.78 -19.59
C ILE A 87 -4.05 -9.29 -20.80
N VAL A 88 -5.32 -9.67 -20.98
CA VAL A 88 -6.09 -9.40 -22.19
C VAL A 88 -6.63 -7.97 -22.24
N PHE A 89 -6.99 -7.38 -21.09
CA PHE A 89 -7.61 -6.06 -21.05
C PHE A 89 -6.72 -5.00 -20.39
N CYS A 90 -6.20 -5.27 -19.16
CA CYS A 90 -5.49 -4.25 -18.42
C CYS A 90 -4.14 -3.89 -19.04
N LEU A 91 -3.34 -4.87 -19.50
CA LEU A 91 -2.05 -4.57 -20.12
C LEU A 91 -2.16 -3.79 -21.43
N PRO A 92 -3.04 -4.15 -22.41
CA PRO A 92 -3.23 -3.34 -23.60
C PRO A 92 -3.76 -1.95 -23.28
N LEU A 93 -4.77 -1.82 -22.40
CA LEU A 93 -5.28 -0.52 -21.99
C LEU A 93 -4.19 0.34 -21.36
N ALA A 94 -3.37 -0.25 -20.47
CA ALA A 94 -2.25 0.47 -19.86
C ALA A 94 -1.24 0.94 -20.91
N PHE A 95 -0.91 0.10 -21.88
CA PHE A 95 0.02 0.44 -22.95
C PHE A 95 -0.49 1.58 -23.84
N PHE A 96 -1.80 1.63 -24.15
CA PHE A 96 -2.36 2.63 -25.05
C PHE A 96 -2.78 3.94 -24.37
N TYR A 97 -3.18 3.89 -23.08
CA TYR A 97 -3.80 5.04 -22.41
C TYR A 97 -2.99 5.61 -21.25
N LEU A 98 -1.96 4.91 -20.77
CA LEU A 98 -1.07 5.46 -19.75
C LEU A 98 0.14 6.12 -20.41
N ASP A 99 0.54 7.28 -19.87
CA ASP A 99 1.84 7.85 -20.18
C ASP A 99 2.98 6.93 -19.68
N ARG A 100 4.17 7.13 -20.23
CA ARG A 100 5.34 6.29 -19.93
C ARG A 100 5.64 6.25 -18.43
N GLN A 101 5.51 7.37 -17.73
CA GLN A 101 5.80 7.46 -16.31
C GLN A 101 4.76 6.68 -15.48
N SER A 102 3.45 6.87 -15.73
CA SER A 102 2.39 6.10 -15.06
C SER A 102 2.57 4.60 -15.28
N PHE A 103 2.86 4.17 -16.52
CA PHE A 103 3.09 2.76 -16.83
C PHE A 103 4.31 2.19 -16.08
N PHE A 104 5.42 2.92 -16.07
CA PHE A 104 6.64 2.51 -15.37
C PHE A 104 6.41 2.43 -13.85
N MET A 105 5.80 3.45 -13.24
CA MET A 105 5.53 3.49 -11.80
C MET A 105 4.54 2.39 -11.36
N LEU A 106 3.51 2.12 -12.18
CA LEU A 106 2.57 1.02 -11.94
C LEU A 106 3.27 -0.34 -11.98
N SER A 107 4.16 -0.53 -12.97
CA SER A 107 4.97 -1.75 -13.09
C SER A 107 5.89 -1.94 -11.88
N MET A 108 6.56 -0.87 -11.42
CA MET A 108 7.40 -0.89 -10.22
C MET A 108 6.61 -1.20 -8.95
N ALA A 109 5.42 -0.61 -8.77
CA ALA A 109 4.54 -0.91 -7.64
C ALA A 109 4.10 -2.39 -7.66
N GLY A 110 3.75 -2.91 -8.83
CA GLY A 110 3.40 -4.32 -9.04
C GLY A 110 4.58 -5.26 -8.73
N LEU A 111 5.77 -4.95 -9.22
CA LEU A 111 7.00 -5.72 -8.94
C LEU A 111 7.32 -5.75 -7.45
N LEU A 112 7.24 -4.61 -6.74
CA LEU A 112 7.43 -4.56 -5.29
C LEU A 112 6.41 -5.44 -4.57
N GLY A 113 5.14 -5.43 -4.99
CA GLY A 113 4.10 -6.31 -4.48
C GLY A 113 4.40 -7.79 -4.73
N LEU A 114 4.86 -8.15 -5.92
CA LEU A 114 5.25 -9.51 -6.26
C LEU A 114 6.47 -9.98 -5.45
N PHE A 115 7.54 -9.20 -5.40
CA PHE A 115 8.74 -9.53 -4.61
C PHE A 115 8.45 -9.66 -3.12
N TYR A 116 7.53 -8.87 -2.61
CA TYR A 116 7.06 -9.02 -1.23
C TYR A 116 6.41 -10.39 -0.98
N THR A 117 5.63 -10.91 -1.96
CA THR A 117 4.86 -12.14 -1.80
C THR A 117 5.67 -13.40 -2.09
N VAL A 118 6.63 -13.30 -2.99
CA VAL A 118 7.38 -14.43 -3.54
C VAL A 118 8.54 -14.82 -2.63
N SER A 119 8.67 -16.14 -2.38
CA SER A 119 9.83 -16.69 -1.70
C SER A 119 10.81 -17.26 -2.75
N VAL A 120 12.03 -16.73 -2.75
CA VAL A 120 13.12 -17.22 -3.62
C VAL A 120 14.02 -18.15 -2.81
N ARG A 121 14.41 -19.28 -3.39
CA ARG A 121 15.34 -20.21 -2.75
C ARG A 121 16.78 -19.82 -3.12
N ILE A 122 17.52 -19.27 -2.15
CA ILE A 122 18.92 -18.89 -2.30
C ILE A 122 19.74 -19.77 -1.38
N ASN A 123 20.75 -20.49 -1.92
CA ASN A 123 21.63 -21.39 -1.16
C ASN A 123 20.84 -22.41 -0.31
N GLY A 124 19.79 -23.00 -0.88
CA GLY A 124 18.98 -24.01 -0.20
C GLY A 124 17.98 -23.45 0.82
N LYS A 125 18.04 -22.16 1.16
CA LYS A 125 17.13 -21.51 2.12
C LYS A 125 16.07 -20.69 1.38
N SER A 126 14.80 -20.89 1.76
CA SER A 126 13.70 -20.05 1.25
C SER A 126 13.81 -18.67 1.88
N GLN A 127 14.11 -17.66 1.06
CA GLN A 127 14.15 -16.25 1.46
C GLN A 127 13.04 -15.50 0.74
N ALA A 128 12.23 -14.78 1.51
CA ALA A 128 11.24 -13.84 1.01
C ALA A 128 11.54 -12.46 1.60
N LEU A 129 11.24 -11.39 0.87
CA LEU A 129 11.43 -10.01 1.39
C LEU A 129 10.68 -9.81 2.72
N LYS A 130 9.53 -10.47 2.89
CA LYS A 130 8.77 -10.43 4.15
C LYS A 130 9.51 -10.96 5.38
N LYS A 131 10.61 -11.73 5.21
CA LYS A 131 11.44 -12.25 6.32
C LYS A 131 12.58 -11.32 6.70
N ILE A 132 12.91 -10.37 5.84
CA ILE A 132 14.01 -9.42 6.07
C ILE A 132 13.49 -8.25 6.91
N PHE A 133 14.22 -7.93 8.00
CA PHE A 133 13.85 -6.85 8.91
C PHE A 133 13.64 -5.52 8.18
N LEU A 134 12.53 -4.85 8.45
CA LEU A 134 12.08 -3.60 7.84
C LEU A 134 11.82 -3.64 6.32
N VAL A 135 12.50 -4.47 5.55
CA VAL A 135 12.33 -4.52 4.08
C VAL A 135 10.88 -4.80 3.70
N LYS A 136 10.21 -5.69 4.44
CA LYS A 136 8.77 -5.94 4.33
C LYS A 136 7.95 -4.65 4.34
N ASN A 137 8.11 -3.85 5.40
CA ASN A 137 7.28 -2.67 5.64
C ASN A 137 7.66 -1.51 4.72
N ILE A 138 8.97 -1.35 4.43
CA ILE A 138 9.48 -0.35 3.47
C ILE A 138 8.93 -0.64 2.07
N SER A 139 9.01 -1.89 1.60
CA SER A 139 8.49 -2.26 0.28
C SER A 139 6.99 -1.98 0.14
N ILE A 140 6.20 -2.23 1.19
CA ILE A 140 4.77 -1.90 1.22
C ILE A 140 4.59 -0.38 1.16
N GLY A 141 5.29 0.38 2.00
CA GLY A 141 5.22 1.84 2.01
C GLY A 141 5.54 2.44 0.64
N LEU A 142 6.65 2.02 0.03
CA LEU A 142 7.06 2.48 -1.29
C LEU A 142 6.07 2.08 -2.39
N ALA A 143 5.61 0.83 -2.42
CA ALA A 143 4.65 0.37 -3.43
C ALA A 143 3.35 1.19 -3.39
N TRP A 144 2.85 1.53 -2.22
CA TRP A 144 1.66 2.35 -2.06
C TRP A 144 1.91 3.84 -2.35
N GLY A 145 3.08 4.38 -1.95
CA GLY A 145 3.49 5.73 -2.34
C GLY A 145 3.58 5.90 -3.86
N LEU A 146 4.11 4.89 -4.57
CA LEU A 146 4.16 4.89 -6.03
C LEU A 146 2.78 5.04 -6.68
N LEU A 147 1.69 4.60 -6.05
CA LEU A 147 0.33 4.77 -6.59
C LEU A 147 -0.04 6.25 -6.78
N VAL A 148 0.49 7.15 -5.95
CA VAL A 148 0.32 8.60 -6.13
C VAL A 148 1.01 9.05 -7.41
N LEU A 149 2.25 8.60 -7.65
CA LEU A 149 3.01 8.92 -8.86
C LEU A 149 2.35 8.32 -10.12
N VAL A 150 1.79 7.12 -10.00
CA VAL A 150 0.99 6.47 -11.06
C VAL A 150 -0.18 7.35 -11.50
N GLY A 151 -0.91 7.91 -10.52
CA GLY A 151 -2.04 8.81 -10.82
C GLY A 151 -1.58 10.13 -11.44
N ALA A 152 -0.49 10.70 -10.93
CA ALA A 152 0.05 11.99 -11.37
C ALA A 152 0.61 11.96 -12.80
N GLY A 153 1.15 10.82 -13.24
CA GLY A 153 1.74 10.73 -14.58
C GLY A 153 2.98 11.62 -14.77
N GLU A 154 3.15 12.17 -15.95
CA GLU A 154 4.32 12.99 -16.32
C GLU A 154 4.28 14.44 -15.78
N THR A 155 3.57 14.69 -14.70
CA THR A 155 3.55 16.01 -14.10
C THR A 155 4.80 16.27 -13.25
N THR A 156 5.27 17.52 -13.27
CA THR A 156 6.40 18.01 -12.45
C THR A 156 5.92 18.83 -11.25
N HIS A 157 4.67 18.62 -10.82
CA HIS A 157 4.10 19.40 -9.73
C HIS A 157 4.95 19.29 -8.45
N PRO A 158 5.38 20.41 -7.82
CA PRO A 158 6.32 20.40 -6.69
C PRO A 158 5.78 19.63 -5.47
N PHE A 159 4.46 19.63 -5.28
CA PHE A 159 3.80 18.90 -4.20
C PHE A 159 3.91 17.36 -4.33
N LEU A 160 4.21 16.84 -5.52
CA LEU A 160 4.13 15.41 -5.81
C LEU A 160 5.16 14.59 -5.02
N PHE A 161 6.42 15.03 -4.99
CA PHE A 161 7.46 14.31 -4.26
C PHE A 161 7.26 14.34 -2.74
N PRO A 162 6.94 15.48 -2.09
CA PRO A 162 6.50 15.50 -0.70
C PRO A 162 5.32 14.57 -0.41
N LEU A 163 4.29 14.57 -1.27
CA LEU A 163 3.13 13.69 -1.11
C LEU A 163 3.50 12.21 -1.21
N PHE A 164 4.33 11.83 -2.18
CA PHE A 164 4.87 10.48 -2.31
C PHE A 164 5.60 10.03 -1.03
N CYS A 165 6.51 10.85 -0.52
CA CYS A 165 7.26 10.57 0.70
C CYS A 165 6.32 10.42 1.91
N PHE A 166 5.39 11.35 2.07
CA PHE A 166 4.41 11.35 3.15
C PHE A 166 3.55 10.08 3.13
N VAL A 167 2.97 9.73 1.98
CA VAL A 167 2.17 8.51 1.80
C VAL A 167 2.99 7.27 2.11
N SER A 168 4.23 7.20 1.60
CA SER A 168 5.12 6.05 1.84
C SER A 168 5.35 5.82 3.34
N VAL A 169 5.60 6.89 4.11
CA VAL A 169 5.78 6.83 5.57
C VAL A 169 4.47 6.44 6.26
N GLN A 170 3.34 7.04 5.90
CA GLN A 170 2.05 6.74 6.52
C GLN A 170 1.61 5.29 6.27
N VAL A 171 1.85 4.75 5.09
CA VAL A 171 1.56 3.34 4.78
C VAL A 171 2.57 2.40 5.45
N PHE A 172 3.84 2.77 5.54
CA PHE A 172 4.82 2.03 6.35
C PHE A 172 4.34 1.89 7.79
N ILE A 173 3.95 2.99 8.46
CA ILE A 173 3.39 2.98 9.82
C ILE A 173 2.19 2.03 9.89
N GLY A 174 1.25 2.16 8.95
CA GLY A 174 0.07 1.30 8.86
C GLY A 174 0.40 -0.19 8.68
N SER A 175 1.48 -0.51 7.96
CA SER A 175 1.92 -1.90 7.79
C SER A 175 2.52 -2.47 9.07
N VAL A 176 3.25 -1.68 9.85
CA VAL A 176 3.77 -2.10 11.16
C VAL A 176 2.67 -2.25 12.21
N ILE A 177 1.66 -1.36 12.22
CA ILE A 177 0.47 -1.51 13.08
C ILE A 177 -0.19 -2.87 12.85
N ARG A 178 -0.24 -3.32 11.61
CA ARG A 178 -0.80 -4.61 11.21
C ARG A 178 0.01 -5.81 11.71
N ASP A 179 1.31 -5.61 11.95
CA ASP A 179 2.20 -6.64 12.48
C ASP A 179 2.09 -6.79 14.02
N LEU A 180 1.49 -5.81 14.73
CA LEU A 180 1.36 -5.85 16.19
C LEU A 180 0.56 -7.07 16.70
N PRO A 181 -0.59 -7.46 16.13
CA PRO A 181 -1.30 -8.67 16.54
C PRO A 181 -0.60 -9.97 16.12
N ASP A 182 0.28 -9.92 15.12
CA ASP A 182 0.86 -11.09 14.47
C ASP A 182 2.25 -11.48 15.04
N VAL A 183 2.69 -10.89 16.16
CA VAL A 183 4.05 -11.09 16.72
C VAL A 183 4.38 -12.56 16.96
N ASN A 184 3.44 -13.35 17.54
CA ASN A 184 3.65 -14.78 17.80
C ASN A 184 3.76 -15.57 16.48
N TYR A 185 2.88 -15.27 15.51
CA TYR A 185 2.93 -15.88 14.18
C TYR A 185 4.23 -15.52 13.43
N ASP A 186 4.68 -14.28 13.52
CA ASP A 186 5.94 -13.82 12.95
C ASP A 186 7.13 -14.54 13.56
N GLU A 187 7.08 -14.85 14.85
CA GLU A 187 8.11 -15.63 15.54
C GLU A 187 8.19 -17.06 15.03
N GLU A 188 7.06 -17.77 14.99
CA GLU A 188 6.96 -19.14 14.48
C GLU A 188 7.35 -19.25 13.00
N SER A 189 7.03 -18.22 12.21
CA SER A 189 7.31 -18.14 10.77
C SER A 189 8.73 -17.64 10.44
N GLY A 190 9.52 -17.24 11.44
CA GLY A 190 10.85 -16.67 11.24
C GLY A 190 10.87 -15.28 10.61
N ILE A 191 9.74 -14.54 10.66
CA ILE A 191 9.62 -13.17 10.14
C ILE A 191 10.19 -12.20 11.18
N ARG A 192 11.06 -11.28 10.75
CA ARG A 192 11.69 -10.26 11.60
C ARG A 192 10.93 -8.94 11.50
N SER A 193 9.76 -8.85 12.15
CA SER A 193 8.97 -7.62 12.22
C SER A 193 9.47 -6.66 13.32
N LEU A 194 9.14 -5.37 13.19
CA LEU A 194 9.53 -4.34 14.16
C LEU A 194 9.01 -4.66 15.57
N PRO A 195 7.70 -5.05 15.76
CA PRO A 195 7.18 -5.39 17.06
C PRO A 195 7.86 -6.63 17.70
N ARG A 196 8.28 -7.59 16.87
CA ARG A 196 9.00 -8.77 17.35
C ARG A 196 10.39 -8.41 17.88
N ILE A 197 11.10 -7.47 17.22
CA ILE A 197 12.50 -7.14 17.59
C ILE A 197 12.55 -6.15 18.75
N LEU A 198 11.73 -5.09 18.71
CA LEU A 198 11.76 -4.01 19.71
C LEU A 198 10.74 -4.20 20.84
N GLY A 199 9.79 -5.12 20.67
CA GLY A 199 8.60 -5.21 21.50
C GLY A 199 7.56 -4.14 21.14
N THR A 200 6.31 -4.37 21.55
CA THR A 200 5.15 -3.52 21.19
C THR A 200 5.34 -2.06 21.61
N ARG A 201 5.77 -1.82 22.88
CA ARG A 201 5.88 -0.45 23.40
C ARG A 201 6.91 0.40 22.67
N LYS A 202 8.11 -0.13 22.42
CA LYS A 202 9.17 0.60 21.70
C LYS A 202 8.81 0.79 20.24
N SER A 203 8.15 -0.19 19.62
CA SER A 203 7.64 -0.07 18.25
C SER A 203 6.63 1.06 18.14
N LEU A 204 5.65 1.16 19.04
CA LEU A 204 4.69 2.26 19.05
C LEU A 204 5.37 3.62 19.23
N LEU A 205 6.39 3.72 20.10
CA LEU A 205 7.17 4.97 20.26
C LEU A 205 7.86 5.38 18.96
N VAL A 206 8.52 4.43 18.28
CA VAL A 206 9.16 4.68 16.97
C VAL A 206 8.12 5.14 15.94
N LEU A 207 6.95 4.48 15.89
CA LEU A 207 5.87 4.87 14.98
C LEU A 207 5.30 6.25 15.28
N HIS A 208 5.15 6.63 16.54
CA HIS A 208 4.74 7.99 16.94
C HIS A 208 5.75 9.03 16.47
N LEU A 209 7.05 8.77 16.65
CA LEU A 209 8.11 9.66 16.19
C LEU A 209 8.10 9.79 14.66
N MET A 210 8.05 8.67 13.93
CA MET A 210 7.96 8.69 12.47
C MET A 210 6.71 9.43 11.97
N ASN A 211 5.56 9.24 12.63
CA ASN A 211 4.33 9.93 12.31
C ASN A 211 4.48 11.45 12.50
N ALA A 212 5.03 11.89 13.63
CA ALA A 212 5.25 13.32 13.89
C ALA A 212 6.22 13.95 12.88
N LEU A 213 7.29 13.22 12.51
CA LEU A 213 8.28 13.70 11.54
C LEU A 213 7.79 13.65 10.09
N SER A 214 6.77 12.86 9.79
CA SER A 214 6.32 12.66 8.39
C SER A 214 5.81 13.95 7.73
N CYS A 215 5.23 14.88 8.47
CA CYS A 215 4.75 16.15 7.92
C CYS A 215 5.86 17.16 7.59
N LEU A 216 7.10 16.92 8.07
CA LEU A 216 8.24 17.80 7.78
C LEU A 216 8.58 17.85 6.27
N VAL A 217 8.17 16.84 5.50
CA VAL A 217 8.35 16.83 4.05
C VAL A 217 7.62 17.99 3.35
N PHE A 218 6.59 18.54 3.99
CA PHE A 218 5.84 19.70 3.46
C PHE A 218 6.44 21.07 3.85
N ILE A 219 7.47 21.13 4.69
CA ILE A 219 8.12 22.39 5.09
C ILE A 219 9.09 22.89 4.01
N VAL A 220 9.54 21.99 3.13
CA VAL A 220 10.58 22.29 2.13
C VAL A 220 10.12 23.34 1.12
N ASP A 221 8.82 23.50 0.91
CA ASP A 221 8.27 24.45 -0.04
C ASP A 221 7.50 25.59 0.67
N LYS A 222 7.94 26.83 0.48
CA LYS A 222 7.37 28.02 1.16
C LYS A 222 5.90 28.29 0.80
N GLU A 223 5.42 27.79 -0.33
CA GLU A 223 4.03 27.94 -0.77
C GLU A 223 3.08 26.89 -0.16
N LEU A 224 3.62 25.92 0.58
CA LEU A 224 2.92 24.73 1.06
C LEU A 224 2.34 24.84 2.48
N ASN A 225 2.12 26.03 3.02
CA ASN A 225 1.59 26.19 4.40
C ASN A 225 0.27 25.45 4.64
N TRP A 226 -0.64 25.43 3.67
CA TRP A 226 -1.90 24.69 3.77
C TRP A 226 -1.71 23.19 3.71
N SER A 227 -0.79 22.71 2.89
CA SER A 227 -0.44 21.27 2.79
C SER A 227 0.15 20.77 4.10
N LEU A 228 0.93 21.59 4.80
CA LEU A 228 1.42 21.28 6.15
C LEU A 228 0.27 21.15 7.14
N ILE A 229 -0.68 22.11 7.15
CA ILE A 229 -1.85 22.08 8.05
C ILE A 229 -2.65 20.79 7.81
N LEU A 230 -2.93 20.44 6.55
CA LEU A 230 -3.67 19.24 6.22
C LEU A 230 -2.87 17.96 6.48
N GLY A 231 -1.55 18.00 6.29
CA GLY A 231 -0.64 16.92 6.72
C GLY A 231 -0.72 16.68 8.23
N LEU A 232 -0.82 17.75 9.03
CA LEU A 232 -1.02 17.65 10.48
C LEU A 232 -2.35 16.99 10.85
N VAL A 233 -3.41 17.16 10.06
CA VAL A 233 -4.69 16.44 10.28
C VAL A 233 -4.48 14.93 10.12
N VAL A 234 -3.74 14.49 9.10
CA VAL A 234 -3.41 13.07 8.91
C VAL A 234 -2.55 12.55 10.06
N VAL A 235 -1.55 13.34 10.49
CA VAL A 235 -0.67 12.99 11.62
C VAL A 235 -1.48 12.85 12.90
N PHE A 236 -2.41 13.78 13.16
CA PHE A 236 -3.30 13.72 14.32
C PHE A 236 -4.22 12.49 14.26
N TRP A 237 -4.84 12.21 13.11
CA TRP A 237 -5.63 11.01 12.89
C TRP A 237 -4.82 9.74 13.20
N ARG A 238 -3.60 9.66 12.67
CA ARG A 238 -2.70 8.51 12.91
C ARG A 238 -2.25 8.43 14.37
N PHE A 239 -2.01 9.56 15.02
CA PHE A 239 -1.65 9.62 16.44
C PHE A 239 -2.75 9.00 17.32
N VAL A 240 -4.00 9.39 17.12
CA VAL A 240 -5.15 8.81 17.84
C VAL A 240 -5.24 7.29 17.62
N ASN A 241 -4.99 6.84 16.40
CA ASN A 241 -5.00 5.41 16.08
C ASN A 241 -3.86 4.62 16.74
N LEU A 242 -2.66 5.19 16.80
CA LEU A 242 -1.52 4.59 17.50
C LEU A 242 -1.78 4.50 19.01
N LEU A 243 -2.43 5.50 19.62
CA LEU A 243 -2.88 5.42 21.01
C LEU A 243 -3.89 4.28 21.19
N GLY A 244 -4.87 4.15 20.29
CA GLY A 244 -5.83 3.05 20.31
C GLY A 244 -5.15 1.67 20.28
N CYS A 245 -4.08 1.52 19.48
CA CYS A 245 -3.30 0.28 19.42
C CYS A 245 -2.55 -0.04 20.72
N ALA A 246 -2.20 0.97 21.52
CA ALA A 246 -1.58 0.75 22.84
C ALA A 246 -2.54 0.09 23.83
N PHE A 247 -3.86 0.36 23.72
CA PHE A 247 -4.90 -0.17 24.58
C PHE A 247 -5.52 -1.47 24.06
N GLN A 248 -5.62 -1.65 22.76
CA GLN A 248 -6.22 -2.83 22.12
C GLN A 248 -5.41 -3.32 20.91
N PRO A 249 -4.22 -3.91 21.09
CA PRO A 249 -3.32 -4.25 20.00
C PRO A 249 -3.79 -5.41 19.09
N ARG A 250 -4.87 -6.12 19.46
CA ARG A 250 -5.22 -7.42 18.87
C ARG A 250 -6.32 -7.39 17.80
N ASN A 251 -6.82 -6.23 17.40
CA ASN A 251 -7.91 -6.18 16.42
C ASN A 251 -7.41 -5.90 14.99
N LEU A 252 -7.20 -6.97 14.22
CA LEU A 252 -6.76 -6.90 12.82
C LEU A 252 -7.72 -6.11 11.93
N ILE A 253 -9.03 -6.25 12.15
CA ILE A 253 -10.06 -5.53 11.36
C ILE A 253 -9.95 -4.02 11.62
N TRP A 254 -9.78 -3.62 12.87
CA TRP A 254 -9.57 -2.23 13.25
C TRP A 254 -8.36 -1.62 12.52
N SER A 255 -7.21 -2.32 12.50
CA SER A 255 -6.01 -1.82 11.82
C SER A 255 -6.21 -1.60 10.31
N GLN A 256 -7.07 -2.39 9.68
CA GLN A 256 -7.40 -2.24 8.25
C GLN A 256 -8.28 -1.01 8.00
N PHE A 257 -9.30 -0.79 8.83
CA PHE A 257 -10.13 0.43 8.75
C PHE A 257 -9.33 1.70 9.00
N VAL A 258 -8.39 1.66 9.95
CA VAL A 258 -7.48 2.78 10.23
C VAL A 258 -6.62 3.11 9.02
N ASN A 259 -6.08 2.11 8.34
CA ASN A 259 -5.25 2.31 7.16
C ASN A 259 -6.07 2.85 5.97
N LEU A 260 -7.27 2.31 5.74
CA LEU A 260 -8.20 2.87 4.77
C LEU A 260 -8.54 4.33 5.10
N GLY A 261 -8.92 4.61 6.35
CA GLY A 261 -9.22 5.96 6.82
C GLY A 261 -8.06 6.92 6.58
N THR A 262 -6.82 6.48 6.80
CA THR A 262 -5.64 7.30 6.51
C THR A 262 -5.53 7.63 5.01
N CYS A 263 -5.71 6.66 4.13
CA CYS A 263 -5.68 6.91 2.68
C CYS A 263 -6.81 7.85 2.22
N LEU A 264 -8.00 7.71 2.82
CA LEU A 264 -9.13 8.60 2.53
C LEU A 264 -8.90 10.02 3.06
N VAL A 265 -8.31 10.19 4.25
CA VAL A 265 -7.96 11.51 4.79
C VAL A 265 -6.88 12.18 3.94
N ILE A 266 -5.88 11.42 3.46
CA ILE A 266 -4.88 11.93 2.51
C ILE A 266 -5.55 12.37 1.20
N PHE A 267 -6.45 11.56 0.66
CA PHE A 267 -7.21 11.94 -0.53
C PHE A 267 -8.02 13.23 -0.31
N LEU A 268 -8.74 13.34 0.79
CA LEU A 268 -9.50 14.55 1.13
C LEU A 268 -8.60 15.77 1.28
N MET A 269 -7.41 15.60 1.87
CA MET A 269 -6.39 16.63 1.96
C MET A 269 -6.02 17.16 0.57
N VAL A 270 -5.67 16.28 -0.36
CA VAL A 270 -5.30 16.67 -1.73
C VAL A 270 -6.48 17.31 -2.45
N PHE A 271 -7.67 16.72 -2.33
CA PHE A 271 -8.89 17.23 -2.97
C PHE A 271 -9.25 18.65 -2.50
N ILE A 272 -9.17 18.93 -1.19
CA ILE A 272 -9.44 20.26 -0.63
C ILE A 272 -8.40 21.25 -1.16
N ASN A 273 -7.11 20.94 -1.12
CA ASN A 273 -6.07 21.80 -1.68
C ASN A 273 -6.30 22.11 -3.16
N TYR A 274 -6.61 21.09 -3.95
CA TYR A 274 -6.94 21.23 -5.37
C TYR A 274 -8.16 22.15 -5.60
N ARG A 275 -9.24 21.96 -4.82
CA ARG A 275 -10.47 22.76 -4.96
C ARG A 275 -10.28 24.22 -4.54
N LEU A 276 -9.38 24.49 -3.61
CA LEU A 276 -9.04 25.85 -3.16
C LEU A 276 -7.98 26.52 -4.05
N GLY A 277 -7.45 25.83 -5.07
CA GLY A 277 -6.40 26.36 -5.95
C GLY A 277 -5.07 26.57 -5.23
N LEU A 278 -4.80 25.78 -4.19
CA LEU A 278 -3.57 25.84 -3.38
C LEU A 278 -2.47 24.90 -3.93
N ILE A 279 -2.86 23.97 -4.79
CA ILE A 279 -1.99 23.04 -5.54
C ILE A 279 -2.53 22.82 -6.95
#